data_7350ce37aaefa3a58ae5dfe5aadb090e
#
_entry.id   7350ce37aaefa3a58ae5dfe5aadb090e
#
_cell.length_a   1.000
_cell.length_b   1.000
_cell.length_c   1.000
_cell.angle_alpha   90.00
_cell.angle_beta   90.00
_cell.angle_gamma   90.00
#
_symmetry.space_group_name_H-M   'P 1'
#
loop_
_entity.id
_entity.type
_entity.pdbx_description
1 polymer ?
#
loop_
_entity_poly.entity_id
_entity_poly.type
_entity_poly.pdbx_seq_one_letter_code
_entity_poly.pdbx_strand_id
1 'polypeptide(L)'
;EFIDNAEVLHVHSGETRHYSTTESSRISVWSAKNAVSNQIIFTTYHSLHRIQESGIHVDTIYFDEAHNSVQKNFYQSTEYFSHHAERCYFFTATPKHSRTPSKAGMNWTKTYGQVICQVPAPKLVNQGYILPPKVEVYKTRILEKDELVADRDSEQMIDAIDNLKKNKVLICAKSTKQIVNLVSHTKFVSELAWRGYSYMLITSKTGAIIDGEKVTREEFFDVLNAWGQDPDKRFVVLHHSILSEGMNVKGLEAVLFMR
;
A
#
# COMPACT_ATOMS: atom_id res chain seq x y z
N GLU A 1 18.76 -9.07 9.31
CA GLU A 1 20.07 -8.41 9.54
C GLU A 1 20.22 -7.84 10.96
N PHE A 2 19.11 -7.58 11.68
CA PHE A 2 19.13 -6.96 13.03
C PHE A 2 18.75 -7.91 14.16
N ILE A 3 18.37 -9.16 13.85
CA ILE A 3 18.03 -10.18 14.83
C ILE A 3 18.90 -11.40 14.55
N ASP A 4 19.75 -11.73 15.52
CA ASP A 4 20.65 -12.88 15.42
C ASP A 4 19.85 -14.19 15.42
N ASN A 5 20.32 -15.18 14.65
CA ASN A 5 19.71 -16.50 14.55
C ASN A 5 18.20 -16.44 14.22
N ALA A 6 17.82 -15.58 13.26
CA ALA A 6 16.44 -15.41 12.84
C ALA A 6 16.08 -16.33 11.67
N GLU A 7 15.00 -17.08 11.83
CA GLU A 7 14.35 -17.84 10.77
C GLU A 7 13.08 -17.13 10.32
N VAL A 8 12.88 -16.99 9.02
CA VAL A 8 11.80 -16.18 8.44
C VAL A 8 10.82 -17.05 7.65
N LEU A 9 9.54 -16.87 7.92
CA LEU A 9 8.44 -17.48 7.19
C LEU A 9 7.50 -16.41 6.64
N HIS A 10 7.08 -16.55 5.39
CA HIS A 10 6.02 -15.75 4.80
C HIS A 10 4.71 -16.54 4.73
N VAL A 11 3.62 -15.99 5.29
CA VAL A 11 2.29 -16.64 5.27
C VAL A 11 1.34 -15.79 4.44
N HIS A 12 1.42 -15.97 3.12
CA HIS A 12 0.54 -15.33 2.14
C HIS A 12 0.62 -16.06 0.79
N SER A 13 -0.36 -15.83 -0.09
CA SER A 13 -0.43 -16.43 -1.43
C SER A 13 0.25 -15.59 -2.53
N GLY A 14 0.87 -14.46 -2.18
CA GLY A 14 1.57 -13.60 -3.15
C GLY A 14 2.95 -14.14 -3.51
N GLU A 15 3.51 -13.61 -4.60
CA GLU A 15 4.90 -13.90 -4.98
C GLU A 15 5.89 -13.38 -3.94
N THR A 16 6.92 -14.17 -3.64
CA THR A 16 8.00 -13.82 -2.71
C THR A 16 9.24 -14.65 -3.03
N ARG A 17 10.42 -14.08 -2.78
CA ARG A 17 11.72 -14.79 -2.86
C ARG A 17 12.02 -15.65 -1.63
N HIS A 18 11.22 -15.50 -0.57
CA HIS A 18 11.39 -16.23 0.68
C HIS A 18 10.49 -17.47 0.73
N TYR A 19 10.82 -18.39 1.61
CA TYR A 19 9.95 -19.54 1.86
C TYR A 19 8.56 -19.05 2.33
N SER A 20 7.53 -19.52 1.65
CA SER A 20 6.15 -19.10 1.94
C SER A 20 5.20 -20.31 1.94
N THR A 21 4.19 -20.27 2.77
CA THR A 21 3.10 -21.23 2.78
C THR A 21 1.83 -20.63 3.36
N THR A 22 0.68 -21.12 2.91
CA THR A 22 -0.64 -20.86 3.52
C THR A 22 -1.25 -22.10 4.15
N GLU A 23 -0.51 -23.22 4.20
CA GLU A 23 -0.96 -24.47 4.81
C GLU A 23 -0.62 -24.47 6.30
N SER A 24 -1.63 -24.51 7.16
CA SER A 24 -1.48 -24.44 8.63
C SER A 24 -0.58 -25.56 9.18
N SER A 25 -0.67 -26.76 8.61
CA SER A 25 0.21 -27.89 8.98
C SER A 25 1.69 -27.61 8.68
N ARG A 26 2.00 -26.98 7.56
CA ARG A 26 3.39 -26.61 7.23
C ARG A 26 3.91 -25.49 8.12
N ILE A 27 3.07 -24.57 8.54
CA ILE A 27 3.43 -23.54 9.51
C ILE A 27 3.84 -24.19 10.85
N SER A 28 3.05 -25.15 11.35
CA SER A 28 3.37 -25.89 12.57
C SER A 28 4.70 -26.66 12.46
N VAL A 29 4.90 -27.37 11.33
CA VAL A 29 6.16 -28.12 11.10
C VAL A 29 7.35 -27.18 11.01
N TRP A 30 7.22 -26.05 10.32
CA TRP A 30 8.28 -25.04 10.24
C TRP A 30 8.64 -24.47 11.61
N SER A 31 7.65 -24.13 12.42
CA SER A 31 7.85 -23.60 13.76
C SER A 31 8.55 -24.62 14.67
N ALA A 32 8.12 -25.89 14.65
CA ALA A 32 8.74 -26.95 15.45
C ALA A 32 10.20 -27.23 15.03
N LYS A 33 10.50 -27.20 13.71
CA LYS A 33 11.85 -27.38 13.19
C LYS A 33 12.81 -26.28 13.62
N ASN A 34 12.31 -25.06 13.79
CA ASN A 34 13.09 -23.87 14.10
C ASN A 34 12.92 -23.43 15.57
N ALA A 35 12.53 -24.33 16.46
CA ALA A 35 12.19 -24.03 17.87
C ALA A 35 13.33 -23.40 18.69
N VAL A 36 14.59 -23.57 18.25
CA VAL A 36 15.79 -22.99 18.91
C VAL A 36 16.20 -21.64 18.31
N SER A 37 15.51 -21.16 17.27
CA SER A 37 15.80 -19.92 16.57
C SER A 37 14.78 -18.83 16.91
N ASN A 38 15.13 -17.58 16.68
CA ASN A 38 14.16 -16.50 16.66
C ASN A 38 13.28 -16.62 15.41
N GLN A 39 12.01 -16.91 15.62
CA GLN A 39 11.06 -17.11 14.50
C GLN A 39 10.37 -15.79 14.16
N ILE A 40 10.47 -15.37 12.90
CA ILE A 40 9.81 -14.18 12.39
C ILE A 40 8.81 -14.61 11.31
N ILE A 41 7.54 -14.27 11.49
CA ILE A 41 6.49 -14.60 10.55
C ILE A 41 5.90 -13.32 9.98
N PHE A 42 6.01 -13.14 8.66
CA PHE A 42 5.30 -12.08 7.92
C PHE A 42 4.01 -12.63 7.35
N THR A 43 2.90 -12.00 7.68
CA THR A 43 1.58 -12.42 7.19
C THR A 43 0.73 -11.23 6.74
N THR A 44 -0.23 -11.49 5.86
CA THR A 44 -1.28 -10.53 5.54
C THR A 44 -2.50 -10.74 6.44
N TYR A 45 -3.35 -9.73 6.60
CA TYR A 45 -4.64 -9.89 7.31
C TYR A 45 -5.49 -11.02 6.72
N HIS A 46 -5.42 -11.24 5.40
CA HIS A 46 -6.13 -12.33 4.73
C HIS A 46 -5.64 -13.72 5.15
N SER A 47 -4.38 -13.86 5.52
CA SER A 47 -3.76 -15.14 5.85
C SER A 47 -3.55 -15.34 7.36
N LEU A 48 -3.87 -14.34 8.19
CA LEU A 48 -3.65 -14.38 9.63
C LEU A 48 -4.35 -15.58 10.32
N HIS A 49 -5.55 -15.96 9.84
CA HIS A 49 -6.28 -17.13 10.33
C HIS A 49 -5.51 -18.44 10.16
N ARG A 50 -4.60 -18.55 9.16
CA ARG A 50 -3.76 -19.73 8.95
C ARG A 50 -2.76 -19.94 10.07
N ILE A 51 -2.25 -18.85 10.64
CA ILE A 51 -1.38 -18.90 11.82
C ILE A 51 -2.19 -19.34 13.04
N GLN A 52 -3.40 -18.83 13.22
CA GLN A 52 -4.31 -19.28 14.27
C GLN A 52 -4.62 -20.78 14.14
N GLU A 53 -4.97 -21.27 12.95
CA GLU A 53 -5.26 -22.67 12.67
C GLU A 53 -4.05 -23.59 12.87
N SER A 54 -2.83 -23.09 12.73
CA SER A 54 -1.62 -23.85 12.94
C SER A 54 -1.35 -24.19 14.41
N GLY A 55 -1.95 -23.46 15.35
CA GLY A 55 -1.83 -23.66 16.78
C GLY A 55 -0.46 -23.31 17.36
N ILE A 56 0.41 -22.62 16.60
CA ILE A 56 1.71 -22.19 17.11
C ILE A 56 1.53 -21.09 18.16
N HIS A 57 2.45 -21.08 19.14
CA HIS A 57 2.54 -19.98 20.09
C HIS A 57 3.11 -18.72 19.43
N VAL A 58 2.57 -17.56 19.77
CA VAL A 58 3.01 -16.25 19.30
C VAL A 58 3.32 -15.37 20.51
N ASP A 59 4.58 -15.02 20.70
CA ASP A 59 5.00 -14.12 21.78
C ASP A 59 4.52 -12.69 21.51
N THR A 60 4.91 -12.15 20.37
CA THR A 60 4.64 -10.75 20.03
C THR A 60 4.10 -10.64 18.61
N ILE A 61 3.04 -9.88 18.45
CA ILE A 61 2.47 -9.57 17.14
C ILE A 61 2.36 -8.05 16.94
N TYR A 62 2.78 -7.60 15.76
CA TYR A 62 2.68 -6.22 15.31
C TYR A 62 1.65 -6.14 14.17
N PHE A 63 0.56 -5.43 14.42
CA PHE A 63 -0.48 -5.16 13.42
C PHE A 63 -0.19 -3.81 12.76
N ASP A 64 0.43 -3.84 11.59
CA ASP A 64 0.63 -2.65 10.78
C ASP A 64 -0.66 -2.30 10.02
N GLU A 65 -0.90 -1.01 9.74
CA GLU A 65 -2.15 -0.48 9.19
C GLU A 65 -3.38 -1.07 9.91
N ALA A 66 -3.33 -1.05 11.23
CA ALA A 66 -4.28 -1.75 12.11
C ALA A 66 -5.75 -1.32 11.93
N HIS A 67 -6.00 -0.20 11.27
CA HIS A 67 -7.35 0.20 10.86
C HIS A 67 -8.02 -0.80 9.89
N ASN A 68 -7.24 -1.70 9.27
CA ASN A 68 -7.77 -2.79 8.44
C ASN A 68 -8.31 -3.95 9.26
N SER A 69 -7.80 -4.17 10.46
CA SER A 69 -8.16 -5.28 11.34
C SER A 69 -9.64 -5.26 11.80
N VAL A 70 -10.31 -4.11 11.75
CA VAL A 70 -11.75 -4.00 12.08
C VAL A 70 -12.69 -4.54 11.00
N GLN A 71 -12.17 -4.91 9.84
CA GLN A 71 -12.99 -5.51 8.78
C GLN A 71 -13.50 -6.88 9.22
N LYS A 72 -14.75 -7.19 8.87
CA LYS A 72 -15.44 -8.42 9.30
C LYS A 72 -14.60 -9.70 9.11
N ASN A 73 -13.89 -9.79 7.99
CA ASN A 73 -13.10 -10.98 7.65
C ASN A 73 -11.77 -11.07 8.40
N PHE A 74 -11.30 -10.00 9.02
CA PHE A 74 -10.01 -9.94 9.71
C PHE A 74 -10.15 -9.85 11.22
N TYR A 75 -11.28 -9.31 11.70
CA TYR A 75 -11.49 -9.02 13.11
C TYR A 75 -11.39 -10.28 13.99
N GLN A 76 -11.97 -11.40 13.56
CA GLN A 76 -11.99 -12.63 14.34
C GLN A 76 -10.58 -13.11 14.70
N SER A 77 -9.66 -13.17 13.73
CA SER A 77 -8.27 -13.57 14.00
C SER A 77 -7.50 -12.50 14.77
N THR A 78 -7.81 -11.22 14.55
CA THR A 78 -7.22 -10.12 15.33
C THR A 78 -7.63 -10.22 16.80
N GLU A 79 -8.91 -10.43 17.07
CA GLU A 79 -9.42 -10.63 18.44
C GLU A 79 -8.81 -11.88 19.09
N TYR A 80 -8.71 -12.99 18.35
CA TYR A 80 -8.04 -14.20 18.85
C TYR A 80 -6.62 -13.88 19.32
N PHE A 81 -5.78 -13.28 18.48
CA PHE A 81 -4.39 -12.97 18.86
C PHE A 81 -4.28 -11.91 19.94
N SER A 82 -5.21 -10.96 20.03
CA SER A 82 -5.22 -9.99 21.13
C SER A 82 -5.39 -10.62 22.51
N HIS A 83 -5.91 -11.84 22.57
CA HIS A 83 -6.13 -12.59 23.80
C HIS A 83 -5.16 -13.76 24.01
N HIS A 84 -4.46 -14.22 22.96
CA HIS A 84 -3.63 -15.43 23.00
C HIS A 84 -2.14 -15.16 22.77
N ALA A 85 -1.76 -14.06 22.11
CA ALA A 85 -0.37 -13.63 22.08
C ALA A 85 0.01 -12.96 23.41
N GLU A 86 1.27 -13.05 23.79
CA GLU A 86 1.74 -12.40 25.03
C GLU A 86 1.71 -10.87 24.91
N ARG A 87 2.00 -10.35 23.70
CA ARG A 87 2.02 -8.91 23.41
C ARG A 87 1.43 -8.63 22.04
N CYS A 88 0.53 -7.65 21.99
CA CYS A 88 -0.05 -7.15 20.76
C CYS A 88 0.16 -5.65 20.62
N TYR A 89 0.67 -5.22 19.47
CA TYR A 89 0.86 -3.81 19.14
C TYR A 89 0.12 -3.46 17.86
N PHE A 90 -0.65 -2.38 17.91
CA PHE A 90 -1.48 -1.92 16.80
C PHE A 90 -1.00 -0.54 16.33
N PHE A 91 -0.52 -0.48 15.09
CA PHE A 91 0.01 0.74 14.48
C PHE A 91 -0.93 1.23 13.38
N THR A 92 -1.31 2.49 13.41
CA THR A 92 -2.08 3.13 12.36
C THR A 92 -2.04 4.65 12.47
N ALA A 93 -2.03 5.32 11.34
CA ALA A 93 -2.21 6.78 11.26
C ALA A 93 -3.69 7.17 11.30
N THR A 94 -4.61 6.26 10.97
CA THR A 94 -6.04 6.53 10.75
C THR A 94 -6.93 5.54 11.52
N PRO A 95 -7.00 5.61 12.86
CA PRO A 95 -7.77 4.66 13.65
C PRO A 95 -9.26 4.71 13.28
N LYS A 96 -9.82 3.54 12.98
CA LYS A 96 -11.27 3.39 12.68
C LYS A 96 -12.05 3.07 13.93
N HIS A 97 -12.84 4.01 14.39
CA HIS A 97 -13.73 3.84 15.52
C HIS A 97 -15.15 3.43 15.06
N SER A 98 -15.84 2.67 15.87
CA SER A 98 -17.24 2.30 15.64
C SER A 98 -18.13 2.83 16.78
N ARG A 99 -19.29 3.37 16.41
CA ARG A 99 -20.37 3.72 17.34
C ARG A 99 -21.46 2.65 17.40
N THR A 100 -21.37 1.67 16.53
CA THR A 100 -22.37 0.59 16.40
C THR A 100 -21.89 -0.66 17.15
N PRO A 101 -22.63 -1.17 18.15
CA PRO A 101 -22.20 -2.33 18.95
C PRO A 101 -21.94 -3.62 18.14
N SER A 102 -22.59 -3.77 16.98
CA SER A 102 -22.42 -4.94 16.11
C SER A 102 -21.28 -4.82 15.12
N LYS A 103 -20.53 -3.70 15.12
CA LYS A 103 -19.46 -3.44 14.17
C LYS A 103 -18.16 -3.14 14.92
N ALA A 104 -17.15 -3.96 14.70
CA ALA A 104 -15.84 -3.76 15.33
C ALA A 104 -15.25 -2.37 15.08
N GLY A 105 -14.58 -1.83 16.07
CA GLY A 105 -13.88 -0.57 16.03
C GLY A 105 -12.68 -0.55 16.95
N MET A 106 -11.65 0.20 16.59
CA MET A 106 -10.41 0.30 17.40
C MET A 106 -10.62 0.99 18.76
N ASN A 107 -11.80 1.54 19.01
CA ASN A 107 -12.24 1.99 20.33
C ASN A 107 -12.71 0.84 21.26
N TRP A 108 -12.66 -0.40 20.82
CA TRP A 108 -12.94 -1.56 21.67
C TRP A 108 -11.67 -1.95 22.44
N THR A 109 -11.53 -1.41 23.63
CA THR A 109 -10.33 -1.54 24.47
C THR A 109 -10.00 -2.97 24.89
N LYS A 110 -10.99 -3.89 24.90
CA LYS A 110 -10.74 -5.31 25.18
C LYS A 110 -9.87 -5.97 24.13
N THR A 111 -9.99 -5.57 22.86
CA THR A 111 -9.19 -6.10 21.76
C THR A 111 -7.97 -5.23 21.46
N TYR A 112 -8.14 -3.91 21.44
CA TYR A 112 -7.09 -3.00 20.98
C TYR A 112 -6.28 -2.33 22.10
N GLY A 113 -6.68 -2.52 23.35
CA GLY A 113 -6.03 -1.85 24.47
C GLY A 113 -6.25 -0.33 24.48
N GLN A 114 -5.34 0.37 25.15
CA GLN A 114 -5.35 1.84 25.20
C GLN A 114 -4.31 2.42 24.24
N VAL A 115 -4.53 3.64 23.79
CA VAL A 115 -3.53 4.37 23.00
C VAL A 115 -2.33 4.69 23.88
N ILE A 116 -1.19 4.08 23.59
CA ILE A 116 0.06 4.25 24.37
C ILE A 116 0.97 5.34 23.80
N CYS A 117 0.82 5.65 22.50
CA CYS A 117 1.60 6.69 21.84
C CYS A 117 0.77 7.33 20.72
N GLN A 118 0.83 8.64 20.63
CA GLN A 118 0.24 9.40 19.53
C GLN A 118 1.18 10.52 19.13
N VAL A 119 1.56 10.54 17.85
CA VAL A 119 2.41 11.58 17.27
C VAL A 119 1.64 12.34 16.21
N PRO A 120 1.10 13.54 16.53
CA PRO A 120 0.34 14.35 15.57
C PRO A 120 1.23 14.85 14.43
N ALA A 121 0.73 14.79 13.18
CA ALA A 121 1.45 15.30 12.01
C ALA A 121 1.93 16.77 12.15
N PRO A 122 1.17 17.72 12.72
CA PRO A 122 1.67 19.07 12.96
C PRO A 122 2.93 19.14 13.83
N LYS A 123 3.06 18.23 14.81
CA LYS A 123 4.27 18.13 15.64
C LYS A 123 5.49 17.71 14.81
N LEU A 124 5.31 16.75 13.93
CA LEU A 124 6.38 16.26 13.04
C LEU A 124 6.80 17.33 12.03
N VAL A 125 5.83 18.08 11.47
CA VAL A 125 6.10 19.23 10.59
C VAL A 125 6.90 20.30 11.33
N ASN A 126 6.47 20.69 12.53
CA ASN A 126 7.14 21.72 13.33
C ASN A 126 8.57 21.32 13.75
N GLN A 127 8.82 20.03 13.90
CA GLN A 127 10.13 19.46 14.22
C GLN A 127 10.99 19.20 12.98
N GLY A 128 10.48 19.43 11.77
CA GLY A 128 11.20 19.23 10.50
C GLY A 128 11.35 17.77 10.07
N TYR A 129 10.65 16.82 10.69
CA TYR A 129 10.70 15.41 10.31
C TYR A 129 9.91 15.11 9.02
N ILE A 130 8.84 15.85 8.78
CA ILE A 130 8.03 15.77 7.56
C ILE A 130 7.75 17.17 7.01
N LEU A 131 7.60 17.27 5.70
CA LEU A 131 7.21 18.51 5.04
C LEU A 131 5.69 18.73 5.15
N PRO A 132 5.22 19.98 5.30
CA PRO A 132 3.80 20.27 5.22
C PRO A 132 3.28 19.98 3.81
N PRO A 133 2.17 19.22 3.66
CA PRO A 133 1.59 18.98 2.36
C PRO A 133 1.01 20.29 1.78
N LYS A 134 1.33 20.58 0.53
CA LYS A 134 0.65 21.63 -0.25
C LYS A 134 -0.49 20.97 -1.01
N VAL A 135 -1.72 21.32 -0.68
CA VAL A 135 -2.92 20.78 -1.33
C VAL A 135 -3.51 21.80 -2.29
N GLU A 136 -3.67 21.39 -3.55
CA GLU A 136 -4.34 22.18 -4.57
C GLU A 136 -5.56 21.40 -5.09
N VAL A 137 -6.67 22.11 -5.29
CA VAL A 137 -7.91 21.50 -5.77
C VAL A 137 -8.19 21.99 -7.19
N TYR A 138 -8.18 21.06 -8.13
CA TYR A 138 -8.54 21.32 -9.52
C TYR A 138 -10.04 21.02 -9.71
N LYS A 139 -10.79 21.99 -10.25
CA LYS A 139 -12.19 21.76 -10.60
C LYS A 139 -12.25 20.95 -11.89
N THR A 140 -12.97 19.85 -11.87
CA THR A 140 -13.26 19.07 -13.08
C THR A 140 -14.18 19.88 -13.99
N ARG A 141 -13.76 20.11 -15.25
CA ARG A 141 -14.60 20.79 -16.22
C ARG A 141 -15.78 19.91 -16.63
N ILE A 142 -16.85 20.53 -17.06
CA ILE A 142 -18.01 19.85 -17.61
C ILE A 142 -17.61 19.21 -18.95
N LEU A 143 -18.13 18.01 -19.22
CA LEU A 143 -17.94 17.34 -20.51
C LEU A 143 -18.54 18.17 -21.64
N GLU A 144 -17.83 18.28 -22.72
CA GLU A 144 -18.36 18.84 -23.98
C GLU A 144 -19.28 17.83 -24.68
N LYS A 145 -20.05 18.30 -25.63
CA LYS A 145 -20.92 17.42 -26.41
C LYS A 145 -20.07 16.38 -27.16
N ASP A 146 -20.46 15.13 -27.03
CA ASP A 146 -19.79 13.97 -27.66
C ASP A 146 -18.36 13.66 -27.15
N GLU A 147 -17.88 14.33 -26.07
CA GLU A 147 -16.62 14.09 -25.46
C GLU A 147 -16.68 12.87 -24.51
N LEU A 148 -15.63 12.02 -24.52
CA LEU A 148 -15.50 10.93 -23.58
C LEU A 148 -14.86 11.40 -22.28
N VAL A 149 -15.30 10.81 -21.15
CA VAL A 149 -14.73 11.10 -19.82
C VAL A 149 -13.20 10.88 -19.81
N ALA A 150 -12.71 9.88 -20.54
CA ALA A 150 -11.28 9.59 -20.58
C ALA A 150 -10.48 10.69 -21.28
N ASP A 151 -11.01 11.32 -22.32
CA ASP A 151 -10.34 12.42 -23.05
C ASP A 151 -10.22 13.65 -22.13
N ARG A 152 -11.31 14.04 -21.48
CA ARG A 152 -11.31 15.11 -20.48
C ARG A 152 -10.32 14.81 -19.34
N ASP A 153 -10.35 13.59 -18.79
CA ASP A 153 -9.46 13.20 -17.70
C ASP A 153 -7.99 13.25 -18.16
N SER A 154 -7.71 12.85 -19.42
CA SER A 154 -6.39 12.95 -20.04
C SER A 154 -5.89 14.39 -20.11
N GLU A 155 -6.68 15.29 -20.70
CA GLU A 155 -6.34 16.71 -20.80
C GLU A 155 -6.08 17.33 -19.42
N GLN A 156 -7.00 17.11 -18.47
CA GLN A 156 -6.85 17.66 -17.12
C GLN A 156 -5.64 17.12 -16.36
N MET A 157 -5.29 15.84 -16.55
CA MET A 157 -4.09 15.28 -15.93
C MET A 157 -2.81 15.86 -16.54
N ILE A 158 -2.78 16.06 -17.86
CA ILE A 158 -1.65 16.70 -18.53
C ILE A 158 -1.50 18.16 -18.07
N ASP A 159 -2.59 18.91 -18.02
CA ASP A 159 -2.59 20.30 -17.54
C ASP A 159 -2.10 20.36 -16.07
N ALA A 160 -2.53 19.43 -15.23
CA ALA A 160 -2.08 19.37 -13.85
C ALA A 160 -0.58 19.06 -13.75
N ILE A 161 -0.05 18.14 -14.56
CA ILE A 161 1.39 17.81 -14.62
C ILE A 161 2.20 19.01 -15.06
N ASP A 162 1.76 19.74 -16.10
CA ASP A 162 2.41 20.93 -16.62
C ASP A 162 2.44 22.06 -15.56
N ASN A 163 1.35 22.24 -14.83
CA ASN A 163 1.25 23.24 -13.77
C ASN A 163 2.12 22.91 -12.56
N LEU A 164 2.21 21.64 -12.18
CA LEU A 164 3.03 21.19 -11.05
C LEU A 164 4.54 21.37 -11.29
N LYS A 165 5.00 21.24 -12.54
CA LYS A 165 6.43 21.29 -12.92
C LYS A 165 7.28 20.35 -12.08
N LYS A 166 6.80 19.13 -11.85
CA LYS A 166 7.44 18.09 -11.04
C LYS A 166 7.87 16.92 -11.91
N ASN A 167 9.04 16.38 -11.61
CA ASN A 167 9.59 15.27 -12.40
C ASN A 167 9.00 13.90 -12.02
N LYS A 168 8.54 13.73 -10.78
CA LYS A 168 8.12 12.45 -10.22
C LYS A 168 6.72 12.54 -9.64
N VAL A 169 5.75 12.04 -10.42
CA VAL A 169 4.32 12.22 -10.14
C VAL A 169 3.64 10.87 -9.96
N LEU A 170 2.87 10.71 -8.88
CA LEU A 170 2.00 9.57 -8.64
C LEU A 170 0.55 9.94 -8.98
N ILE A 171 -0.11 9.15 -9.79
CA ILE A 171 -1.54 9.30 -10.12
C ILE A 171 -2.35 8.18 -9.48
N CYS A 172 -3.19 8.54 -8.52
CA CYS A 172 -4.13 7.63 -7.86
C CYS A 172 -5.46 7.65 -8.56
N ALA A 173 -5.78 6.60 -9.32
CA ALA A 173 -7.03 6.49 -10.04
C ALA A 173 -8.15 5.88 -9.17
N LYS A 174 -9.39 6.18 -9.49
CA LYS A 174 -10.59 5.64 -8.85
C LYS A 174 -10.78 4.14 -9.11
N SER A 175 -10.30 3.66 -10.26
CA SER A 175 -10.45 2.26 -10.66
C SER A 175 -9.41 1.86 -11.71
N THR A 176 -9.17 0.55 -11.82
CA THR A 176 -8.35 -0.01 -12.92
C THR A 176 -8.90 0.36 -14.30
N LYS A 177 -10.24 0.38 -14.47
CA LYS A 177 -10.87 0.77 -15.74
C LYS A 177 -10.50 2.20 -16.14
N GLN A 178 -10.45 3.13 -15.18
CA GLN A 178 -10.05 4.52 -15.45
C GLN A 178 -8.60 4.60 -15.95
N ILE A 179 -7.66 3.85 -15.33
CA ILE A 179 -6.27 3.77 -15.79
C ILE A 179 -6.19 3.22 -17.22
N VAL A 180 -6.86 2.09 -17.47
CA VAL A 180 -6.86 1.45 -18.80
C VAL A 180 -7.42 2.40 -19.86
N ASN A 181 -8.55 3.06 -19.59
CA ASN A 181 -9.13 4.03 -20.51
C ASN A 181 -8.16 5.19 -20.79
N LEU A 182 -7.53 5.74 -19.74
CA LEU A 182 -6.59 6.85 -19.87
C LEU A 182 -5.37 6.47 -20.73
N VAL A 183 -4.78 5.31 -20.47
CA VAL A 183 -3.54 4.86 -21.13
C VAL A 183 -3.80 4.34 -22.56
N SER A 184 -4.90 3.59 -22.76
CA SER A 184 -5.13 2.86 -24.02
C SER A 184 -6.05 3.55 -25.01
N HIS A 185 -6.87 4.49 -24.56
CA HIS A 185 -7.92 5.10 -25.40
C HIS A 185 -7.81 6.61 -25.56
N THR A 186 -6.74 7.23 -25.01
CA THR A 186 -6.50 8.67 -25.14
C THR A 186 -5.07 8.95 -25.60
N LYS A 187 -4.75 10.24 -25.79
CA LYS A 187 -3.40 10.69 -26.12
C LYS A 187 -2.48 10.82 -24.89
N PHE A 188 -2.92 10.40 -23.70
CA PHE A 188 -2.19 10.63 -22.45
C PHE A 188 -0.73 10.18 -22.50
N VAL A 189 -0.48 8.94 -22.94
CA VAL A 189 0.88 8.37 -23.01
C VAL A 189 1.75 9.12 -24.01
N SER A 190 1.22 9.45 -25.19
CA SER A 190 1.96 10.21 -26.20
C SER A 190 2.27 11.64 -25.74
N GLU A 191 1.36 12.27 -25.00
CA GLU A 191 1.56 13.60 -24.40
C GLU A 191 2.62 13.56 -23.27
N LEU A 192 2.66 12.49 -22.48
CA LEU A 192 3.73 12.28 -21.50
C LEU A 192 5.10 12.11 -22.19
N ALA A 193 5.16 11.26 -23.21
CA ALA A 193 6.40 11.00 -23.96
C ALA A 193 6.95 12.28 -24.61
N TRP A 194 6.07 13.10 -25.22
CA TRP A 194 6.44 14.39 -25.79
C TRP A 194 7.06 15.34 -24.77
N ARG A 195 6.63 15.26 -23.50
CA ARG A 195 7.15 16.04 -22.38
C ARG A 195 8.39 15.39 -21.73
N GLY A 196 8.86 14.27 -22.26
CA GLY A 196 10.02 13.53 -21.73
C GLY A 196 9.74 12.73 -20.44
N TYR A 197 8.47 12.40 -20.17
CA TYR A 197 8.12 11.49 -19.07
C TYR A 197 8.04 10.05 -19.56
N SER A 198 8.65 9.15 -18.80
CA SER A 198 8.30 7.73 -18.82
C SER A 198 7.03 7.50 -18.00
N TYR A 199 6.32 6.40 -18.26
CA TYR A 199 5.20 6.03 -17.43
C TYR A 199 5.30 4.61 -16.89
N MET A 200 4.75 4.42 -15.71
CA MET A 200 4.61 3.13 -15.05
C MET A 200 3.17 2.95 -14.62
N LEU A 201 2.64 1.76 -14.75
CA LEU A 201 1.33 1.44 -14.16
C LEU A 201 1.36 0.09 -13.48
N ILE A 202 0.63 -0.02 -12.36
CA ILE A 202 0.46 -1.28 -11.65
C ILE A 202 -0.96 -1.39 -11.11
N THR A 203 -1.62 -2.50 -11.47
CA THR A 203 -2.94 -2.85 -10.94
C THR A 203 -3.04 -4.36 -10.71
N SER A 204 -3.97 -4.79 -9.87
CA SER A 204 -4.22 -6.22 -9.63
C SER A 204 -4.69 -6.98 -10.86
N LYS A 205 -5.26 -6.29 -11.87
CA LYS A 205 -5.81 -6.90 -13.08
C LYS A 205 -4.87 -6.87 -14.27
N THR A 206 -4.15 -5.76 -14.47
CA THR A 206 -3.23 -5.60 -15.61
C THR A 206 -1.84 -6.11 -15.32
N GLY A 207 -1.49 -6.27 -14.02
CA GLY A 207 -0.12 -6.47 -13.59
C GLY A 207 0.67 -5.16 -13.62
N ALA A 208 1.98 -5.29 -13.77
CA ALA A 208 2.93 -4.19 -13.82
C ALA A 208 3.38 -3.93 -15.27
N ILE A 209 3.43 -2.66 -15.68
CA ILE A 209 3.83 -2.21 -17.02
C ILE A 209 4.74 -0.98 -16.86
N ILE A 210 5.81 -0.93 -17.64
CA ILE A 210 6.75 0.20 -17.75
C ILE A 210 6.88 0.56 -19.23
N ASP A 211 6.58 1.80 -19.59
CA ASP A 211 6.65 2.34 -20.97
C ASP A 211 6.06 1.39 -22.04
N GLY A 212 4.94 0.72 -21.70
CA GLY A 212 4.24 -0.21 -22.58
C GLY A 212 4.65 -1.68 -22.44
N GLU A 213 5.79 -1.97 -21.83
CA GLU A 213 6.30 -3.33 -21.65
C GLU A 213 5.81 -3.95 -20.34
N LYS A 214 5.35 -5.19 -20.42
CA LYS A 214 4.89 -5.95 -19.25
C LYS A 214 6.10 -6.50 -18.49
N VAL A 215 6.17 -6.20 -17.20
CA VAL A 215 7.28 -6.61 -16.32
C VAL A 215 6.77 -7.41 -15.11
N THR A 216 7.68 -8.04 -14.39
CA THR A 216 7.35 -8.66 -13.09
C THR A 216 7.09 -7.57 -12.05
N ARG A 217 6.39 -7.94 -10.97
CA ARG A 217 6.15 -7.01 -9.87
C ARG A 217 7.46 -6.58 -9.19
N GLU A 218 8.41 -7.47 -9.06
CA GLU A 218 9.73 -7.19 -8.49
C GLU A 218 10.50 -6.19 -9.33
N GLU A 219 10.60 -6.45 -10.63
CA GLU A 219 11.28 -5.55 -11.58
C GLU A 219 10.63 -4.15 -11.58
N PHE A 220 9.30 -4.09 -11.50
CA PHE A 220 8.59 -2.81 -11.39
C PHE A 220 9.08 -1.99 -10.18
N PHE A 221 9.20 -2.62 -9.01
CA PHE A 221 9.64 -1.92 -7.80
C PHE A 221 11.14 -1.61 -7.81
N ASP A 222 11.95 -2.46 -8.39
CA ASP A 222 13.39 -2.21 -8.56
C ASP A 222 13.61 -0.98 -9.46
N VAL A 223 12.92 -0.92 -10.60
CA VAL A 223 12.95 0.23 -11.52
C VAL A 223 12.37 1.49 -10.87
N LEU A 224 11.24 1.38 -10.16
CA LEU A 224 10.63 2.51 -9.45
C LEU A 224 11.59 3.11 -8.42
N ASN A 225 12.29 2.28 -7.67
CA ASN A 225 13.29 2.73 -6.70
C ASN A 225 14.50 3.39 -7.39
N ALA A 226 14.99 2.81 -8.48
CA ALA A 226 16.11 3.36 -9.25
C ALA A 226 15.74 4.74 -9.85
N TRP A 227 14.59 4.83 -10.51
CA TRP A 227 14.09 6.09 -11.07
C TRP A 227 13.79 7.13 -9.99
N GLY A 228 13.32 6.67 -8.83
CA GLY A 228 13.07 7.55 -7.69
C GLY A 228 14.33 8.22 -7.15
N GLN A 229 15.47 7.54 -7.23
CA GLN A 229 16.78 8.05 -6.78
C GLN A 229 17.50 8.90 -7.84
N ASP A 230 17.17 8.74 -9.11
CA ASP A 230 17.75 9.52 -10.21
C ASP A 230 17.14 10.94 -10.24
N PRO A 231 17.90 12.01 -10.01
CA PRO A 231 17.37 13.38 -9.97
C PRO A 231 16.85 13.86 -11.32
N ASP A 232 17.39 13.32 -12.43
CA ASP A 232 17.07 13.77 -13.78
C ASP A 232 15.93 12.98 -14.42
N LYS A 233 15.57 11.83 -13.83
CA LYS A 233 14.51 10.99 -14.37
C LYS A 233 13.14 11.61 -14.14
N ARG A 234 12.36 11.72 -15.23
CA ARG A 234 10.97 12.18 -15.23
C ARG A 234 10.06 10.98 -15.44
N PHE A 235 9.12 10.77 -14.53
CA PHE A 235 8.15 9.66 -14.67
C PHE A 235 6.83 9.94 -13.98
N VAL A 236 5.80 9.26 -14.48
CA VAL A 236 4.46 9.21 -13.91
C VAL A 236 4.12 7.78 -13.55
N VAL A 237 3.69 7.55 -12.32
CA VAL A 237 3.20 6.24 -11.86
C VAL A 237 1.69 6.27 -11.72
N LEU A 238 0.98 5.38 -12.42
CA LEU A 238 -0.46 5.22 -12.28
C LEU A 238 -0.78 3.97 -11.47
N HIS A 239 -1.62 4.11 -10.47
CA HIS A 239 -2.09 2.97 -9.70
C HIS A 239 -3.54 3.11 -9.23
N HIS A 240 -4.11 1.96 -8.86
CA HIS A 240 -5.36 1.88 -8.12
C HIS A 240 -5.15 0.92 -6.94
N SER A 241 -5.18 1.44 -5.73
CA SER A 241 -5.03 0.77 -4.42
C SER A 241 -3.68 0.12 -4.09
N ILE A 242 -2.91 -0.40 -5.06
CA ILE A 242 -1.68 -1.18 -4.77
C ILE A 242 -0.58 -0.37 -4.06
N LEU A 243 -0.45 0.92 -4.40
CA LEU A 243 0.55 1.82 -3.80
C LEU A 243 -0.06 2.73 -2.72
N SER A 244 -1.24 2.40 -2.22
CA SER A 244 -1.96 3.25 -1.26
C SER A 244 -1.38 3.19 0.15
N GLU A 245 -0.81 2.04 0.52
CA GLU A 245 -0.36 1.74 1.87
C GLU A 245 0.96 0.94 1.83
N GLY A 246 1.84 1.20 2.79
CA GLY A 246 3.06 0.42 2.98
C GLY A 246 4.16 0.61 1.94
N MET A 247 4.02 1.54 0.99
CA MET A 247 5.00 1.77 -0.06
C MET A 247 5.67 3.13 0.08
N ASN A 248 6.99 3.12 0.18
CA ASN A 248 7.80 4.34 0.12
C ASN A 248 8.35 4.52 -1.30
N VAL A 249 7.74 5.42 -2.07
CA VAL A 249 8.25 5.81 -3.38
C VAL A 249 9.30 6.91 -3.18
N LYS A 250 10.57 6.54 -3.23
CA LYS A 250 11.67 7.49 -3.07
C LYS A 250 11.61 8.59 -4.12
N GLY A 251 11.89 9.82 -3.69
CA GLY A 251 11.94 10.98 -4.58
C GLY A 251 10.61 11.44 -5.16
N LEU A 252 9.46 10.87 -4.74
CA LEU A 252 8.14 11.33 -5.16
C LEU A 252 7.93 12.80 -4.80
N GLU A 253 7.49 13.60 -5.76
CA GLU A 253 7.35 15.05 -5.60
C GLU A 253 5.91 15.53 -5.57
N ALA A 254 4.99 14.80 -6.21
CA ALA A 254 3.58 15.15 -6.26
C ALA A 254 2.66 13.92 -6.36
N VAL A 255 1.45 14.05 -5.85
CA VAL A 255 0.39 13.04 -5.95
C VAL A 255 -0.86 13.71 -6.54
N LEU A 256 -1.40 13.14 -7.60
CA LEU A 256 -2.67 13.54 -8.23
C LEU A 256 -3.75 12.50 -7.95
N PHE A 257 -4.91 12.94 -7.48
CA PHE A 257 -6.06 12.08 -7.24
C PHE A 257 -7.11 12.30 -8.34
N MET A 258 -7.39 11.26 -9.12
CA MET A 258 -8.50 11.24 -10.08
C MET A 258 -9.77 10.75 -9.36
N ARG A 259 -10.75 11.63 -9.20
CA ARG A 259 -12.04 11.32 -8.54
C ARG A 259 -13.22 11.39 -9.50
#